data_e01cac5a5e0177c254f4fd720566be1f
#
_entry.id   e01cac5a5e0177c254f4fd720566be1f
#
_cell.length_a   1.000
_cell.length_b   1.000
_cell.length_c   1.000
_cell.angle_alpha   90.00
_cell.angle_beta   90.00
_cell.angle_gamma   90.00
#
_symmetry.space_group_name_H-M   'P 1'
#
loop_
_entity.id
_entity.type
_entity.pdbx_description
1 polymer ?
#
loop_
_entity_poly.entity_id
_entity_poly.type
_entity_poly.pdbx_seq_one_letter_code
_entity_poly.pdbx_strand_id
1 'polypeptide(L)'
;MTTLVLRAKRWLYLLHRWMGVGLCLLFVLWFASGVVMMYVGYPKLTPAERLAHLPWLDAAQVRLGPAQALRAAGLEQAAEIRLAASRAGQPFYAIVPLAGGRTLRVDAASGQLAGRATPAQARASALAYFGARHAAREGGLVDEDAHTHTRTLDAHRPLYVFEMDDPARTRLYVSSSTGEVVRDAPRLERGWNYVGAWLHWLYPLRGAYWHDIVVWLSVLGVALTVSGTVVGLWRWRFARPYASGSRSPYRERFMRWHHIAGLLFAATTLTWIFSGLMSMNPWQVFGTRATQLDRAAYRGGAAARGLDAGRHHAGLRAGRLAP
;
A
#
# COMPACT_ATOMS: atom_id res chain seq x y z
N MET A 1 15.41 50.33 9.23
CA MET A 1 14.46 49.25 8.88
C MET A 1 13.07 49.86 8.86
N THR A 2 12.34 49.71 7.78
CA THR A 2 10.99 50.27 7.66
C THR A 2 10.02 49.56 8.63
N THR A 3 9.00 50.28 9.13
CA THR A 3 7.97 49.76 10.01
C THR A 3 7.29 48.51 9.44
N LEU A 4 7.21 48.40 8.12
CA LEU A 4 6.69 47.24 7.40
C LEU A 4 7.52 45.97 7.65
N VAL A 5 8.85 46.06 7.57
CA VAL A 5 9.77 44.92 7.81
C VAL A 5 9.66 44.42 9.26
N LEU A 6 9.54 45.32 10.22
CA LEU A 6 9.37 44.95 11.63
C LEU A 6 8.03 44.25 11.87
N ARG A 7 6.94 44.72 11.24
CA ARG A 7 5.62 44.04 11.29
C ARG A 7 5.68 42.67 10.65
N ALA A 8 6.24 42.52 9.47
CA ALA A 8 6.38 41.26 8.78
C ALA A 8 7.15 40.22 9.63
N LYS A 9 8.28 40.63 10.24
CA LYS A 9 9.03 39.77 11.17
C LYS A 9 8.16 39.30 12.33
N ARG A 10 7.46 40.24 12.99
CA ARG A 10 6.56 39.92 14.13
C ARG A 10 5.49 38.87 13.72
N TRP A 11 4.86 39.09 12.56
CA TRP A 11 3.84 38.16 12.06
C TRP A 11 4.43 36.78 11.76
N LEU A 12 5.61 36.69 11.18
CA LEU A 12 6.24 35.40 10.89
C LEU A 12 6.57 34.62 12.18
N TYR A 13 7.04 35.30 13.24
CA TYR A 13 7.25 34.70 14.56
C TYR A 13 5.95 34.18 15.17
N LEU A 14 4.87 34.98 15.10
CA LEU A 14 3.57 34.59 15.63
C LEU A 14 3.00 33.42 14.84
N LEU A 15 3.08 33.46 13.52
CA LEU A 15 2.64 32.39 12.64
C LEU A 15 3.35 31.07 12.98
N HIS A 16 4.70 31.07 12.98
CA HIS A 16 5.46 29.88 13.34
C HIS A 16 5.10 29.35 14.72
N ARG A 17 5.01 30.24 15.71
CA ARG A 17 4.66 29.85 17.08
C ARG A 17 3.29 29.17 17.17
N TRP A 18 2.24 29.81 16.63
CA TRP A 18 0.89 29.29 16.77
C TRP A 18 0.60 28.07 15.90
N MET A 19 1.14 28.05 14.70
CA MET A 19 1.10 26.83 13.86
C MET A 19 1.87 25.69 14.55
N GLY A 20 3.03 25.97 15.14
CA GLY A 20 3.81 24.99 15.89
C GLY A 20 3.02 24.42 17.07
N VAL A 21 2.35 25.25 17.88
CA VAL A 21 1.51 24.79 18.99
C VAL A 21 0.33 23.93 18.50
N GLY A 22 -0.34 24.36 17.43
CA GLY A 22 -1.50 23.65 16.89
C GLY A 22 -1.15 22.31 16.21
N LEU A 23 0.03 22.22 15.60
CA LEU A 23 0.41 21.05 14.80
C LEU A 23 1.46 20.15 15.45
N CYS A 24 2.05 20.53 16.60
CA CYS A 24 3.16 19.79 17.20
C CYS A 24 2.82 18.30 17.48
N LEU A 25 1.64 18.04 18.02
CA LEU A 25 1.22 16.67 18.32
C LEU A 25 1.05 15.84 17.05
N LEU A 26 0.46 16.43 16.01
CA LEU A 26 0.33 15.77 14.69
C LEU A 26 1.70 15.43 14.10
N PHE A 27 2.67 16.34 14.17
CA PHE A 27 4.01 16.08 13.64
C PHE A 27 4.76 15.03 14.43
N VAL A 28 4.67 15.05 15.77
CA VAL A 28 5.25 13.97 16.59
C VAL A 28 4.67 12.62 16.17
N LEU A 29 3.34 12.56 16.00
CA LEU A 29 2.66 11.36 15.55
C LEU A 29 3.12 10.94 14.14
N TRP A 30 3.20 11.87 13.19
CA TRP A 30 3.62 11.58 11.82
C TRP A 30 5.08 11.13 11.73
N PHE A 31 6.00 11.79 12.42
CA PHE A 31 7.40 11.36 12.43
C PHE A 31 7.57 10.01 13.11
N ALA A 32 6.97 9.80 14.27
CA ALA A 32 7.07 8.54 15.00
C ALA A 32 6.48 7.37 14.18
N SER A 33 5.27 7.54 13.63
CA SER A 33 4.64 6.53 12.79
C SER A 33 5.37 6.30 11.46
N GLY A 34 5.94 7.35 10.87
CA GLY A 34 6.78 7.25 9.68
C GLY A 34 8.05 6.44 9.92
N VAL A 35 8.71 6.63 11.06
CA VAL A 35 9.87 5.81 11.46
C VAL A 35 9.46 4.34 11.60
N VAL A 36 8.31 4.05 12.22
CA VAL A 36 7.81 2.67 12.30
C VAL A 36 7.62 2.08 10.91
N MET A 37 7.03 2.82 9.96
CA MET A 37 6.81 2.36 8.60
C MET A 37 8.10 2.08 7.81
N MET A 38 9.22 2.67 8.17
CA MET A 38 10.53 2.36 7.56
C MET A 38 10.98 0.92 7.86
N TYR A 39 10.60 0.38 9.03
CA TYR A 39 11.04 -0.94 9.48
C TYR A 39 9.95 -2.00 9.35
N VAL A 40 8.70 -1.61 9.48
CA VAL A 40 7.56 -2.53 9.40
C VAL A 40 6.61 -2.05 8.32
N GLY A 41 6.60 -2.78 7.22
CA GLY A 41 5.70 -2.50 6.09
C GLY A 41 4.24 -2.78 6.44
N TYR A 42 3.37 -2.28 5.57
CA TYR A 42 1.96 -2.63 5.57
C TYR A 42 1.80 -4.14 5.31
N PRO A 43 0.89 -4.85 6.02
CA PRO A 43 0.68 -6.28 5.82
C PRO A 43 0.48 -6.63 4.34
N LYS A 44 1.24 -7.60 3.85
CA LYS A 44 1.17 -8.02 2.44
C LYS A 44 1.59 -9.48 2.30
N LEU A 45 0.87 -10.22 1.49
CA LEU A 45 1.32 -11.52 1.04
C LEU A 45 2.36 -11.34 -0.06
N THR A 46 3.61 -11.66 0.22
CA THR A 46 4.69 -11.56 -0.78
C THR A 46 4.57 -12.66 -1.83
N PRO A 47 5.14 -12.48 -3.04
CA PRO A 47 5.16 -13.54 -4.05
C PRO A 47 5.80 -14.85 -3.55
N ALA A 48 6.86 -14.76 -2.76
CA ALA A 48 7.53 -15.92 -2.18
C ALA A 48 6.63 -16.68 -1.18
N GLU A 49 6.00 -15.97 -0.26
CA GLU A 49 5.03 -16.56 0.69
C GLU A 49 3.84 -17.18 -0.05
N ARG A 50 3.32 -16.48 -1.04
CA ARG A 50 2.25 -17.01 -1.88
C ARG A 50 2.64 -18.32 -2.53
N LEU A 51 3.81 -18.38 -3.18
CA LEU A 51 4.32 -19.59 -3.84
C LEU A 51 4.54 -20.73 -2.84
N ALA A 52 5.10 -20.44 -1.66
CA ALA A 52 5.34 -21.45 -0.63
C ALA A 52 4.06 -22.14 -0.12
N HIS A 53 2.93 -21.43 -0.21
CA HIS A 53 1.63 -21.94 0.25
C HIS A 53 0.70 -22.43 -0.87
N LEU A 54 1.10 -22.33 -2.14
CA LEU A 54 0.31 -22.86 -3.25
C LEU A 54 0.50 -24.39 -3.37
N PRO A 55 -0.57 -25.12 -3.74
CA PRO A 55 -0.42 -26.53 -4.10
C PRO A 55 0.35 -26.65 -5.42
N TRP A 56 1.02 -27.78 -5.60
CA TRP A 56 1.68 -28.11 -6.86
C TRP A 56 0.68 -28.15 -8.01
N LEU A 57 1.06 -27.57 -9.14
CA LEU A 57 0.28 -27.61 -10.36
C LEU A 57 0.53 -28.96 -11.08
N ASP A 58 -0.50 -29.75 -11.23
CA ASP A 58 -0.45 -30.93 -12.07
C ASP A 58 -0.68 -30.55 -13.54
N ALA A 59 0.40 -30.53 -14.30
CA ALA A 59 0.38 -30.16 -15.70
C ALA A 59 -0.47 -31.11 -16.57
N ALA A 60 -0.66 -32.37 -16.15
CA ALA A 60 -1.48 -33.34 -16.88
C ALA A 60 -2.97 -32.98 -16.85
N GLN A 61 -3.42 -32.25 -15.84
CA GLN A 61 -4.80 -31.79 -15.74
C GLN A 61 -5.09 -30.51 -16.51
N VAL A 62 -4.06 -29.82 -17.02
CA VAL A 62 -4.23 -28.61 -17.84
C VAL A 62 -4.51 -29.02 -19.28
N ARG A 63 -5.79 -28.95 -19.67
CA ARG A 63 -6.23 -29.35 -21.02
C ARG A 63 -6.43 -28.16 -21.96
N LEU A 64 -6.75 -27.01 -21.41
CA LEU A 64 -7.02 -25.78 -22.15
C LEU A 64 -5.79 -24.87 -22.15
N GLY A 65 -5.55 -24.24 -23.29
CA GLY A 65 -4.59 -23.13 -23.37
C GLY A 65 -5.17 -21.80 -22.89
N PRO A 66 -4.33 -20.78 -22.60
CA PRO A 66 -4.77 -19.48 -22.14
C PRO A 66 -5.79 -18.78 -23.06
N ALA A 67 -5.59 -18.89 -24.38
CA ALA A 67 -6.52 -18.31 -25.37
C ALA A 67 -7.90 -19.01 -25.35
N GLN A 68 -7.94 -20.32 -25.09
CA GLN A 68 -9.21 -21.03 -24.94
C GLN A 68 -9.92 -20.64 -23.65
N ALA A 69 -9.19 -20.49 -22.54
CA ALA A 69 -9.73 -20.03 -21.28
C ALA A 69 -10.29 -18.59 -21.39
N LEU A 70 -9.60 -17.72 -22.14
CA LEU A 70 -10.06 -16.35 -22.40
C LEU A 70 -11.40 -16.33 -23.15
N ARG A 71 -11.52 -17.16 -24.21
CA ARG A 71 -12.78 -17.33 -24.95
C ARG A 71 -13.88 -17.92 -24.06
N ALA A 72 -13.56 -18.89 -23.23
CA ALA A 72 -14.51 -19.48 -22.28
C ALA A 72 -15.02 -18.47 -21.25
N ALA A 73 -14.19 -17.46 -20.92
CA ALA A 73 -14.59 -16.34 -20.08
C ALA A 73 -15.43 -15.28 -20.82
N GLY A 74 -15.67 -15.43 -22.12
CA GLY A 74 -16.38 -14.44 -22.95
C GLY A 74 -15.58 -13.16 -23.21
N LEU A 75 -14.24 -13.25 -23.16
CA LEU A 75 -13.35 -12.11 -23.32
C LEU A 75 -12.46 -12.27 -24.56
N GLU A 76 -12.19 -11.16 -25.22
CA GLU A 76 -11.19 -11.08 -26.30
C GLU A 76 -9.79 -10.72 -25.78
N GLN A 77 -9.75 -9.94 -24.71
CA GLN A 77 -8.51 -9.43 -24.12
C GLN A 77 -8.58 -9.43 -22.59
N ALA A 78 -7.43 -9.59 -21.94
CA ALA A 78 -7.29 -9.51 -20.50
C ALA A 78 -6.07 -8.66 -20.11
N ALA A 79 -6.14 -8.03 -18.95
CA ALA A 79 -5.00 -7.37 -18.35
C ALA A 79 -3.97 -8.39 -17.82
N GLU A 80 -4.45 -9.52 -17.31
CA GLU A 80 -3.64 -10.63 -16.81
C GLU A 80 -4.38 -11.96 -16.98
N ILE A 81 -3.64 -13.00 -17.38
CA ILE A 81 -4.08 -14.39 -17.37
C ILE A 81 -3.04 -15.19 -16.60
N ARG A 82 -3.47 -15.81 -15.50
CA ARG A 82 -2.56 -16.59 -14.63
C ARG A 82 -3.13 -17.99 -14.42
N LEU A 83 -2.31 -19.00 -14.69
CA LEU A 83 -2.61 -20.39 -14.35
C LEU A 83 -2.25 -20.62 -12.88
N ALA A 84 -3.16 -21.21 -12.13
CA ALA A 84 -2.98 -21.53 -10.72
C ALA A 84 -3.69 -22.86 -10.40
N ALA A 85 -3.37 -23.46 -9.25
CA ALA A 85 -4.10 -24.60 -8.75
C ALA A 85 -5.00 -24.19 -7.57
N SER A 86 -6.21 -24.74 -7.51
CA SER A 86 -7.06 -24.68 -6.33
C SER A 86 -6.47 -25.56 -5.22
N ARG A 87 -6.96 -25.39 -3.98
CA ARG A 87 -6.52 -26.23 -2.86
C ARG A 87 -6.82 -27.72 -3.03
N ALA A 88 -7.77 -28.06 -3.89
CA ALA A 88 -8.03 -29.44 -4.29
C ALA A 88 -7.08 -29.93 -5.41
N GLY A 89 -6.08 -29.15 -5.79
CA GLY A 89 -5.14 -29.50 -6.88
C GLY A 89 -5.68 -29.25 -8.28
N GLN A 90 -6.94 -28.79 -8.42
CA GLN A 90 -7.54 -28.53 -9.72
C GLN A 90 -6.95 -27.27 -10.35
N PRO A 91 -6.40 -27.34 -11.57
CA PRO A 91 -5.86 -26.19 -12.25
C PRO A 91 -6.98 -25.27 -12.76
N PHE A 92 -6.76 -23.96 -12.66
CA PHE A 92 -7.68 -22.96 -13.20
C PHE A 92 -6.91 -21.74 -13.72
N TYR A 93 -7.54 -21.03 -14.64
CA TYR A 93 -7.10 -19.72 -15.09
C TYR A 93 -7.79 -18.63 -14.30
N ALA A 94 -6.99 -17.76 -13.64
CA ALA A 94 -7.45 -16.49 -13.09
C ALA A 94 -7.24 -15.41 -14.16
N ILE A 95 -8.32 -14.80 -14.59
CA ILE A 95 -8.36 -13.84 -15.68
C ILE A 95 -8.82 -12.49 -15.14
N VAL A 96 -7.97 -11.46 -15.25
CA VAL A 96 -8.31 -10.08 -14.90
C VAL A 96 -8.75 -9.37 -16.19
N PRO A 97 -10.02 -8.94 -16.30
CA PRO A 97 -10.52 -8.25 -17.50
C PRO A 97 -9.76 -6.93 -17.73
N LEU A 98 -9.54 -6.56 -19.01
CA LEU A 98 -8.87 -5.31 -19.36
C LEU A 98 -9.69 -4.08 -18.93
N ALA A 99 -11.01 -4.19 -18.98
CA ALA A 99 -11.94 -3.14 -18.53
C ALA A 99 -12.03 -2.97 -17.01
N GLY A 100 -11.26 -3.79 -16.24
CA GLY A 100 -11.34 -3.84 -14.80
C GLY A 100 -12.48 -4.75 -14.31
N GLY A 101 -12.75 -4.69 -13.00
CA GLY A 101 -13.76 -5.54 -12.37
C GLY A 101 -13.14 -6.75 -11.67
N ARG A 102 -13.98 -7.73 -11.33
CA ARG A 102 -13.55 -8.93 -10.60
C ARG A 102 -12.69 -9.85 -11.47
N THR A 103 -11.78 -10.57 -10.83
CA THR A 103 -11.05 -11.68 -11.47
C THR A 103 -12.03 -12.81 -11.80
N LEU A 104 -12.02 -13.27 -13.04
CA LEU A 104 -12.78 -14.43 -13.49
C LEU A 104 -11.95 -15.68 -13.30
N ARG A 105 -12.63 -16.78 -12.98
CA ARG A 105 -12.00 -18.09 -12.81
C ARG A 105 -12.56 -19.08 -13.84
N VAL A 106 -11.67 -19.65 -14.65
CA VAL A 106 -12.01 -20.67 -15.64
C VAL A 106 -11.27 -21.95 -15.31
N ASP A 107 -11.99 -23.06 -15.16
CA ASP A 107 -11.38 -24.37 -14.95
C ASP A 107 -10.50 -24.75 -16.14
N ALA A 108 -9.24 -25.11 -15.88
CA ALA A 108 -8.26 -25.36 -16.94
C ALA A 108 -8.42 -26.75 -17.61
N ALA A 109 -9.23 -27.62 -17.05
CA ALA A 109 -9.55 -28.92 -17.64
C ALA A 109 -10.83 -28.88 -18.48
N SER A 110 -11.91 -28.30 -17.94
CA SER A 110 -13.22 -28.30 -18.55
C SER A 110 -13.58 -27.03 -19.34
N GLY A 111 -12.94 -25.91 -19.03
CA GLY A 111 -13.32 -24.60 -19.58
C GLY A 111 -14.52 -23.96 -18.91
N GLN A 112 -15.06 -24.55 -17.87
CA GLN A 112 -16.20 -23.97 -17.18
C GLN A 112 -15.83 -22.67 -16.45
N LEU A 113 -16.63 -21.63 -16.69
CA LEU A 113 -16.54 -20.40 -15.93
C LEU A 113 -17.11 -20.62 -14.53
N ALA A 114 -16.26 -20.54 -13.51
CA ALA A 114 -16.68 -20.71 -12.13
C ALA A 114 -17.35 -19.42 -11.61
N GLY A 115 -18.37 -19.60 -10.79
CA GLY A 115 -18.97 -18.53 -10.01
C GLY A 115 -18.02 -17.98 -8.95
N ARG A 116 -18.53 -17.11 -8.06
CA ARG A 116 -17.79 -16.68 -6.88
C ARG A 116 -17.50 -17.87 -5.97
N ALA A 117 -16.36 -17.83 -5.28
CA ALA A 117 -16.04 -18.81 -4.27
C ALA A 117 -17.09 -18.79 -3.15
N THR A 118 -17.53 -19.99 -2.77
CA THR A 118 -18.44 -20.14 -1.63
C THR A 118 -17.69 -19.97 -0.30
N PRO A 119 -18.39 -19.65 0.81
CA PRO A 119 -17.75 -19.61 2.14
C PRO A 119 -17.02 -20.90 2.49
N ALA A 120 -17.58 -22.04 2.12
CA ALA A 120 -16.95 -23.36 2.35
C ALA A 120 -15.64 -23.54 1.57
N GLN A 121 -15.60 -23.10 0.30
CA GLN A 121 -14.39 -23.10 -0.51
C GLN A 121 -13.33 -22.14 0.04
N ALA A 122 -13.73 -20.93 0.46
CA ALA A 122 -12.85 -19.97 1.07
C ALA A 122 -12.26 -20.50 2.39
N ARG A 123 -13.08 -21.13 3.22
CA ARG A 123 -12.65 -21.78 4.46
C ARG A 123 -11.67 -22.93 4.20
N ALA A 124 -11.92 -23.76 3.20
CA ALA A 124 -11.00 -24.82 2.78
C ALA A 124 -9.63 -24.26 2.36
N SER A 125 -9.61 -23.12 1.64
CA SER A 125 -8.38 -22.43 1.27
C SER A 125 -7.63 -21.88 2.48
N ALA A 126 -8.33 -21.29 3.45
CA ALA A 126 -7.73 -20.79 4.68
C ALA A 126 -7.10 -21.93 5.51
N LEU A 127 -7.82 -23.06 5.68
CA LEU A 127 -7.29 -24.22 6.40
C LEU A 127 -6.07 -24.82 5.70
N ALA A 128 -6.12 -24.94 4.38
CA ALA A 128 -5.03 -25.54 3.62
C ALA A 128 -3.79 -24.63 3.56
N TYR A 129 -3.91 -23.32 3.80
CA TYR A 129 -2.78 -22.41 3.86
C TYR A 129 -1.73 -22.84 4.90
N PHE A 130 -2.17 -23.37 6.03
CA PHE A 130 -1.32 -23.93 7.07
C PHE A 130 -1.30 -25.48 7.08
N GLY A 131 -1.66 -26.13 5.98
CA GLY A 131 -1.68 -27.59 5.90
C GLY A 131 -2.74 -28.24 6.80
N ALA A 132 -3.87 -27.57 7.04
CA ALA A 132 -4.98 -27.99 7.89
C ALA A 132 -4.61 -28.29 9.36
N ARG A 133 -3.49 -27.76 9.84
CA ARG A 133 -2.99 -27.97 11.21
C ARG A 133 -3.66 -27.06 12.24
N HIS A 134 -4.29 -25.98 11.78
CA HIS A 134 -4.88 -24.93 12.60
C HIS A 134 -6.34 -24.75 12.31
N ALA A 135 -7.14 -24.43 13.33
CA ALA A 135 -8.53 -24.10 13.16
C ALA A 135 -8.69 -22.69 12.55
N ALA A 136 -9.75 -22.52 11.76
CA ALA A 136 -10.11 -21.24 11.17
C ALA A 136 -11.48 -20.79 11.72
N ARG A 137 -11.51 -19.62 12.37
CA ARG A 137 -12.75 -18.96 12.79
C ARG A 137 -13.15 -17.94 11.72
N GLU A 138 -14.39 -18.00 11.29
CA GLU A 138 -14.93 -17.06 10.31
C GLU A 138 -15.05 -15.65 10.91
N GLY A 139 -14.50 -14.66 10.23
CA GLY A 139 -14.58 -13.24 10.58
C GLY A 139 -15.55 -12.45 9.68
N GLY A 140 -16.28 -13.17 8.81
CA GLY A 140 -17.26 -12.56 7.90
C GLY A 140 -16.68 -12.18 6.53
N LEU A 141 -17.43 -11.32 5.85
CA LEU A 141 -17.10 -10.78 4.53
C LEU A 141 -16.84 -9.30 4.65
N VAL A 142 -15.69 -8.82 4.15
CA VAL A 142 -15.31 -7.41 4.20
C VAL A 142 -14.97 -6.91 2.80
N ASP A 143 -15.34 -5.69 2.53
CA ASP A 143 -14.94 -5.02 1.31
C ASP A 143 -13.56 -4.38 1.51
N GLU A 144 -13.39 -3.64 2.59
CA GLU A 144 -12.12 -3.02 2.99
C GLU A 144 -12.02 -2.91 4.51
N ASP A 145 -10.82 -3.12 5.05
CA ASP A 145 -10.49 -2.86 6.46
C ASP A 145 -9.08 -2.25 6.60
N ALA A 146 -8.62 -2.03 7.84
CA ALA A 146 -7.32 -1.45 8.14
C ALA A 146 -6.11 -2.19 7.51
N HIS A 147 -6.30 -3.41 7.03
CA HIS A 147 -5.23 -4.25 6.49
C HIS A 147 -5.40 -4.55 5.00
N THR A 148 -6.46 -4.06 4.35
CA THR A 148 -6.85 -4.44 2.98
C THR A 148 -7.16 -3.25 2.06
N HIS A 149 -6.84 -2.01 2.43
CA HIS A 149 -7.17 -0.82 1.65
C HIS A 149 -6.25 -0.56 0.44
N THR A 150 -5.50 -1.56 -0.02
CA THR A 150 -4.72 -1.46 -1.25
C THR A 150 -5.57 -1.79 -2.48
N ARG A 151 -5.42 -1.00 -3.54
CA ARG A 151 -6.13 -1.21 -4.81
C ARG A 151 -5.78 -2.53 -5.51
N THR A 152 -4.65 -3.14 -5.18
CA THR A 152 -4.28 -4.45 -5.72
C THR A 152 -5.26 -5.56 -5.36
N LEU A 153 -6.08 -5.34 -4.34
CA LEU A 153 -7.12 -6.29 -3.90
C LEU A 153 -8.49 -6.04 -4.52
N ASP A 154 -8.70 -4.96 -5.28
CA ASP A 154 -10.01 -4.57 -5.81
C ASP A 154 -10.65 -5.68 -6.68
N ALA A 155 -9.84 -6.37 -7.49
CA ALA A 155 -10.30 -7.48 -8.32
C ALA A 155 -10.72 -8.75 -7.55
N HIS A 156 -10.42 -8.78 -6.24
CA HIS A 156 -10.68 -9.91 -5.34
C HIS A 156 -11.83 -9.67 -4.36
N ARG A 157 -12.33 -8.44 -4.29
CA ARG A 157 -13.37 -8.02 -3.34
C ARG A 157 -14.74 -8.57 -3.66
N PRO A 158 -15.62 -8.71 -2.66
CA PRO A 158 -15.30 -8.63 -1.23
C PRO A 158 -14.42 -9.81 -0.77
N LEU A 159 -13.79 -9.68 0.40
CA LEU A 159 -12.86 -10.69 0.93
C LEU A 159 -13.46 -11.44 2.10
N TYR A 160 -13.38 -12.77 2.08
CA TYR A 160 -13.66 -13.59 3.24
C TYR A 160 -12.51 -13.46 4.25
N VAL A 161 -12.84 -13.26 5.51
CA VAL A 161 -11.88 -13.12 6.61
C VAL A 161 -11.89 -14.36 7.46
N PHE A 162 -10.70 -14.88 7.75
CA PHE A 162 -10.51 -16.02 8.66
C PHE A 162 -9.46 -15.69 9.70
N GLU A 163 -9.79 -15.91 10.97
CA GLU A 163 -8.85 -15.84 12.08
C GLU A 163 -8.32 -17.24 12.35
N MET A 164 -7.02 -17.43 12.15
CA MET A 164 -6.36 -18.71 12.39
C MET A 164 -5.93 -18.82 13.85
N ASP A 165 -5.94 -20.03 14.40
CA ASP A 165 -5.44 -20.32 15.75
C ASP A 165 -3.96 -20.72 15.76
N ASP A 166 -3.20 -20.32 14.75
CA ASP A 166 -1.77 -20.46 14.68
C ASP A 166 -1.07 -19.59 15.77
N PRO A 167 0.20 -19.88 16.13
CA PRO A 167 0.92 -19.12 17.14
C PRO A 167 0.99 -17.60 16.87
N ALA A 168 1.02 -17.21 15.60
CA ALA A 168 1.02 -15.81 15.18
C ALA A 168 -0.38 -15.19 15.14
N ARG A 169 -1.46 -15.97 15.37
CA ARG A 169 -2.86 -15.54 15.26
C ARG A 169 -3.09 -14.76 13.97
N THR A 170 -2.76 -15.42 12.89
CA THR A 170 -2.78 -14.84 11.55
C THR A 170 -4.22 -14.63 11.10
N ARG A 171 -4.48 -13.45 10.54
CA ARG A 171 -5.72 -13.18 9.83
C ARG A 171 -5.48 -13.39 8.33
N LEU A 172 -6.25 -14.29 7.73
CA LEU A 172 -6.22 -14.55 6.30
C LEU A 172 -7.39 -13.87 5.61
N TYR A 173 -7.11 -13.34 4.42
CA TYR A 173 -8.13 -12.78 3.54
C TYR A 173 -8.17 -13.61 2.25
N VAL A 174 -9.33 -14.12 1.97
CA VAL A 174 -9.56 -15.01 0.82
C VAL A 174 -10.47 -14.32 -0.19
N SER A 175 -10.04 -14.33 -1.44
CA SER A 175 -10.77 -13.74 -2.56
C SER A 175 -12.14 -14.39 -2.75
N SER A 176 -13.21 -13.62 -2.77
CA SER A 176 -14.52 -14.14 -3.17
C SER A 176 -14.59 -14.45 -4.68
N SER A 177 -13.70 -13.87 -5.47
CA SER A 177 -13.67 -14.08 -6.92
C SER A 177 -12.98 -15.39 -7.28
N THR A 178 -11.83 -15.71 -6.63
CA THR A 178 -10.99 -16.85 -7.02
C THR A 178 -10.90 -17.95 -5.94
N GLY A 179 -11.25 -17.64 -4.69
CA GLY A 179 -11.06 -18.57 -3.57
C GLY A 179 -9.62 -18.70 -3.10
N GLU A 180 -8.69 -17.89 -3.62
CA GLU A 180 -7.28 -17.89 -3.20
C GLU A 180 -7.07 -17.02 -1.98
N VAL A 181 -6.10 -17.38 -1.13
CA VAL A 181 -5.58 -16.47 -0.10
C VAL A 181 -4.82 -15.36 -0.81
N VAL A 182 -5.25 -14.12 -0.62
CA VAL A 182 -4.69 -12.93 -1.28
C VAL A 182 -3.96 -12.02 -0.31
N ARG A 183 -4.13 -12.24 0.99
CA ARG A 183 -3.42 -11.54 2.04
C ARG A 183 -3.39 -12.36 3.32
N ASP A 184 -2.27 -12.26 4.01
CA ASP A 184 -2.11 -12.69 5.39
C ASP A 184 -1.70 -11.48 6.25
N ALA A 185 -2.02 -11.55 7.51
CA ALA A 185 -1.70 -10.49 8.47
C ALA A 185 -1.51 -11.11 9.87
N PRO A 186 -0.29 -11.51 10.22
CA PRO A 186 0.04 -11.97 11.56
C PRO A 186 -0.27 -10.89 12.62
N ARG A 187 -0.57 -11.31 13.86
CA ARG A 187 -0.94 -10.39 14.95
C ARG A 187 0.08 -9.27 15.16
N LEU A 188 1.37 -9.62 15.11
CA LEU A 188 2.45 -8.65 15.32
C LEU A 188 2.46 -7.59 14.22
N GLU A 189 2.34 -7.99 12.96
CA GLU A 189 2.24 -7.07 11.83
C GLU A 189 1.00 -6.18 11.93
N ARG A 190 -0.16 -6.75 12.30
CA ARG A 190 -1.37 -5.96 12.53
C ARG A 190 -1.18 -4.92 13.62
N GLY A 191 -0.50 -5.29 14.72
CA GLY A 191 -0.15 -4.35 15.81
C GLY A 191 0.71 -3.19 15.31
N TRP A 192 1.79 -3.50 14.63
CA TRP A 192 2.67 -2.50 14.05
C TRP A 192 2.01 -1.68 12.94
N ASN A 193 1.11 -2.28 12.17
CA ASN A 193 0.34 -1.54 11.18
C ASN A 193 -0.52 -0.43 11.83
N TYR A 194 -1.10 -0.67 13.01
CA TYR A 194 -1.84 0.38 13.74
C TYR A 194 -0.93 1.52 14.16
N VAL A 195 0.27 1.22 14.70
CA VAL A 195 1.24 2.24 15.14
C VAL A 195 1.89 2.96 13.95
N GLY A 196 2.11 2.24 12.85
CA GLY A 196 2.70 2.78 11.62
C GLY A 196 1.65 3.35 10.67
N ALA A 197 1.29 2.56 9.66
CA ALA A 197 0.50 3.01 8.51
C ALA A 197 -0.87 3.59 8.90
N TRP A 198 -1.58 2.98 9.83
CA TRP A 198 -2.91 3.43 10.24
C TRP A 198 -2.91 4.83 10.86
N LEU A 199 -1.95 5.12 11.74
CA LEU A 199 -1.75 6.45 12.30
C LEU A 199 -1.17 7.42 11.27
N HIS A 200 -0.17 6.98 10.51
CA HIS A 200 0.51 7.83 9.53
C HIS A 200 -0.43 8.34 8.44
N TRP A 201 -1.32 7.49 7.97
CA TRP A 201 -2.31 7.83 6.96
C TRP A 201 -3.58 8.48 7.53
N LEU A 202 -3.60 8.78 8.84
CA LEU A 202 -4.77 9.34 9.52
C LEU A 202 -6.03 8.52 9.20
N TYR A 203 -5.92 7.20 9.22
CA TYR A 203 -7.00 6.28 8.84
C TYR A 203 -8.33 6.54 9.58
N PRO A 204 -8.35 6.95 10.88
CA PRO A 204 -9.59 7.31 11.56
C PRO A 204 -10.38 8.44 10.90
N LEU A 205 -9.70 9.30 10.13
CA LEU A 205 -10.32 10.40 9.39
C LEU A 205 -10.67 10.02 7.94
N ARG A 206 -10.51 8.73 7.59
CA ARG A 206 -10.74 8.25 6.22
C ARG A 206 -12.21 8.35 5.85
N GLY A 207 -12.50 9.18 4.87
CA GLY A 207 -13.82 9.48 4.35
C GLY A 207 -13.70 10.34 3.09
N ALA A 208 -14.80 10.94 2.66
CA ALA A 208 -14.85 11.72 1.42
C ALA A 208 -13.81 12.85 1.35
N TYR A 209 -13.49 13.48 2.48
CA TYR A 209 -12.56 14.62 2.57
C TYR A 209 -11.15 14.24 3.04
N TRP A 210 -10.86 12.97 3.22
CA TRP A 210 -9.57 12.52 3.76
C TRP A 210 -8.37 13.04 2.94
N HIS A 211 -8.46 12.95 1.62
CA HIS A 211 -7.43 13.46 0.72
C HIS A 211 -7.14 14.96 0.98
N ASP A 212 -8.17 15.78 1.03
CA ASP A 212 -8.04 17.21 1.21
C ASP A 212 -7.49 17.56 2.60
N ILE A 213 -7.92 16.84 3.65
CA ILE A 213 -7.41 16.99 5.01
C ILE A 213 -5.90 16.74 5.02
N VAL A 214 -5.42 15.64 4.44
CA VAL A 214 -3.99 15.31 4.40
C VAL A 214 -3.21 16.33 3.57
N VAL A 215 -3.73 16.76 2.43
CA VAL A 215 -3.11 17.80 1.58
C VAL A 215 -2.95 19.10 2.35
N TRP A 216 -4.01 19.62 2.97
CA TRP A 216 -3.94 20.88 3.70
C TRP A 216 -3.07 20.82 4.94
N LEU A 217 -3.11 19.73 5.71
CA LEU A 217 -2.19 19.53 6.84
C LEU A 217 -0.72 19.49 6.38
N SER A 218 -0.45 18.88 5.24
CA SER A 218 0.90 18.85 4.66
C SER A 218 1.34 20.23 4.17
N VAL A 219 0.46 21.02 3.55
CA VAL A 219 0.75 22.43 3.16
C VAL A 219 1.08 23.27 4.39
N LEU A 220 0.29 23.16 5.46
CA LEU A 220 0.58 23.83 6.73
C LEU A 220 1.92 23.38 7.31
N GLY A 221 2.26 22.10 7.17
CA GLY A 221 3.56 21.56 7.57
C GLY A 221 4.74 22.14 6.81
N VAL A 222 4.62 22.25 5.50
CA VAL A 222 5.62 22.94 4.66
C VAL A 222 5.78 24.40 5.10
N ALA A 223 4.67 25.13 5.27
CA ALA A 223 4.67 26.51 5.72
C ALA A 223 5.32 26.67 7.11
N LEU A 224 5.02 25.76 8.04
CA LEU A 224 5.62 25.73 9.38
C LEU A 224 7.13 25.51 9.31
N THR A 225 7.59 24.56 8.51
CA THR A 225 9.03 24.27 8.36
C THR A 225 9.77 25.42 7.71
N VAL A 226 9.23 26.00 6.64
CA VAL A 226 9.82 27.18 5.98
C VAL A 226 9.89 28.38 6.94
N SER A 227 8.78 28.70 7.61
CA SER A 227 8.75 29.81 8.57
C SER A 227 9.71 29.59 9.74
N GLY A 228 9.82 28.36 10.25
CA GLY A 228 10.76 27.99 11.30
C GLY A 228 12.21 28.09 10.87
N THR A 229 12.52 27.68 9.65
CA THR A 229 13.87 27.81 9.07
C THR A 229 14.27 29.29 8.96
N VAL A 230 13.39 30.13 8.42
CA VAL A 230 13.65 31.57 8.30
C VAL A 230 13.83 32.24 9.67
N VAL A 231 12.92 31.96 10.62
CA VAL A 231 13.02 32.44 11.99
C VAL A 231 14.30 31.95 12.67
N GLY A 232 14.65 30.70 12.49
CA GLY A 232 15.85 30.07 13.03
C GLY A 232 17.13 30.74 12.51
N LEU A 233 17.24 30.93 11.19
CA LEU A 233 18.37 31.60 10.56
C LEU A 233 18.51 33.05 11.01
N TRP A 234 17.43 33.80 11.16
CA TRP A 234 17.47 35.16 11.67
C TRP A 234 17.95 35.27 13.12
N ARG A 235 17.74 34.26 13.90
CA ARG A 235 18.16 34.18 15.31
C ARG A 235 19.54 33.57 15.51
N TRP A 236 20.05 32.85 14.51
CA TRP A 236 21.37 32.25 14.59
C TRP A 236 22.47 33.25 14.35
N ARG A 237 23.45 33.30 15.23
CA ARG A 237 24.62 34.16 15.06
C ARG A 237 25.80 33.40 14.44
N PHE A 238 26.07 33.67 13.17
CA PHE A 238 27.15 33.00 12.43
C PHE A 238 28.54 33.47 12.81
N ALA A 239 28.74 34.81 12.97
CA ALA A 239 30.06 35.42 13.18
C ALA A 239 30.44 35.50 14.67
N ARG A 240 29.62 36.18 15.48
CA ARG A 240 29.90 36.39 16.91
C ARG A 240 28.82 35.78 17.78
N PRO A 241 29.16 34.87 18.72
CA PRO A 241 28.19 34.28 19.62
C PRO A 241 27.51 35.33 20.51
N TYR A 242 26.42 34.95 21.15
CA TYR A 242 25.77 35.75 22.19
C TYR A 242 26.65 35.78 23.43
N ALA A 243 26.37 36.69 24.39
CA ALA A 243 27.12 36.82 25.64
C ALA A 243 27.15 35.52 26.47
N SER A 244 26.26 34.58 26.19
CA SER A 244 26.24 33.23 26.76
C SER A 244 27.24 32.25 26.15
N GLY A 245 28.05 32.67 25.17
CA GLY A 245 28.93 31.82 24.38
C GLY A 245 28.22 30.96 23.33
N SER A 246 26.88 30.96 23.28
CA SER A 246 26.08 30.21 22.34
C SER A 246 25.79 31.00 21.06
N ARG A 247 25.62 30.29 19.93
CA ARG A 247 25.12 30.87 18.67
C ARG A 247 23.61 31.02 18.64
N SER A 248 22.91 30.31 19.57
CA SER A 248 21.47 30.42 19.78
C SER A 248 21.17 31.41 20.91
N PRO A 249 20.14 32.29 20.79
CA PRO A 249 19.78 33.23 21.83
C PRO A 249 19.09 32.63 23.04
N TYR A 250 18.61 31.40 22.89
CA TYR A 250 17.76 30.74 23.89
C TYR A 250 18.61 30.15 25.03
N ARG A 251 18.28 30.51 26.26
CA ARG A 251 18.91 29.97 27.48
C ARG A 251 18.19 28.72 27.97
N GLU A 252 16.90 28.67 27.80
CA GLU A 252 16.06 27.55 28.19
C GLU A 252 16.41 26.34 27.31
N ARG A 253 16.55 25.16 27.94
CA ARG A 253 17.10 23.94 27.34
C ARG A 253 16.28 23.47 26.13
N PHE A 254 14.96 23.36 26.26
CA PHE A 254 14.11 22.84 25.17
C PHE A 254 14.04 23.79 23.99
N MET A 255 13.92 25.10 24.23
CA MET A 255 13.95 26.12 23.18
C MET A 255 15.28 26.14 22.44
N ARG A 256 16.38 25.95 23.16
CA ARG A 256 17.71 25.90 22.56
C ARG A 256 17.86 24.67 21.67
N TRP A 257 17.45 23.49 22.15
CA TRP A 257 17.48 22.27 21.36
C TRP A 257 16.53 22.32 20.18
N HIS A 258 15.31 22.86 20.35
CA HIS A 258 14.40 23.08 19.24
C HIS A 258 15.02 23.95 18.13
N HIS A 259 15.70 25.05 18.51
CA HIS A 259 16.34 25.93 17.55
C HIS A 259 17.52 25.24 16.82
N ILE A 260 18.39 24.55 17.54
CA ILE A 260 19.56 23.88 16.96
C ILE A 260 19.12 22.70 16.07
N ALA A 261 18.29 21.81 16.60
CA ALA A 261 17.80 20.64 15.86
C ALA A 261 16.92 21.08 14.67
N GLY A 262 16.07 22.10 14.87
CA GLY A 262 15.22 22.63 13.81
C GLY A 262 16.04 23.15 12.62
N LEU A 263 17.17 23.82 12.85
CA LEU A 263 18.06 24.25 11.77
C LEU A 263 18.85 23.07 11.16
N LEU A 264 19.35 22.16 11.99
CA LEU A 264 20.14 21.01 11.54
C LEU A 264 19.31 20.11 10.60
N PHE A 265 18.08 19.86 10.97
CA PHE A 265 17.17 18.96 10.22
C PHE A 265 16.20 19.71 9.30
N ALA A 266 16.34 21.03 9.11
CA ALA A 266 15.41 21.84 8.33
C ALA A 266 15.19 21.30 6.90
N ALA A 267 16.27 21.01 6.19
CA ALA A 267 16.20 20.50 4.81
C ALA A 267 15.55 19.12 4.75
N THR A 268 15.96 18.21 5.62
CA THR A 268 15.40 16.84 5.69
C THR A 268 13.91 16.87 6.02
N THR A 269 13.51 17.67 7.01
CA THR A 269 12.10 17.83 7.40
C THR A 269 11.27 18.40 6.26
N LEU A 270 11.78 19.47 5.60
CA LEU A 270 11.10 20.09 4.48
C LEU A 270 10.92 19.13 3.31
N THR A 271 11.99 18.46 2.89
CA THR A 271 11.92 17.52 1.77
C THR A 271 11.01 16.33 2.07
N TRP A 272 11.02 15.82 3.30
CA TRP A 272 10.15 14.73 3.71
C TRP A 272 8.67 15.12 3.65
N ILE A 273 8.29 16.23 4.29
CA ILE A 273 6.89 16.71 4.29
C ILE A 273 6.46 17.07 2.86
N PHE A 274 7.33 17.72 2.10
CA PHE A 274 7.05 18.11 0.72
C PHE A 274 6.87 16.88 -0.19
N SER A 275 7.71 15.85 -0.07
CA SER A 275 7.55 14.62 -0.84
C SER A 275 6.26 13.88 -0.47
N GLY A 276 5.90 13.87 0.82
CA GLY A 276 4.61 13.35 1.29
C GLY A 276 3.42 14.10 0.69
N LEU A 277 3.48 15.43 0.66
CA LEU A 277 2.47 16.26 0.00
C LEU A 277 2.36 15.90 -1.49
N MET A 278 3.48 15.82 -2.20
CA MET A 278 3.47 15.49 -3.64
C MET A 278 2.96 14.08 -3.91
N SER A 279 3.20 13.12 -3.01
CA SER A 279 2.68 11.76 -3.15
C SER A 279 1.14 11.68 -3.14
N MET A 280 0.48 12.66 -2.52
CA MET A 280 -0.97 12.80 -2.55
C MET A 280 -1.51 13.38 -3.88
N ASN A 281 -0.62 13.77 -4.81
CA ASN A 281 -0.99 14.43 -6.07
C ASN A 281 -1.97 15.61 -5.86
N PRO A 282 -1.60 16.62 -5.02
CA PRO A 282 -2.48 17.73 -4.70
C PRO A 282 -2.87 18.46 -5.99
N TRP A 283 -4.15 18.84 -6.08
CA TRP A 283 -4.72 19.53 -7.24
C TRP A 283 -4.41 18.86 -8.59
N GLN A 284 -4.09 17.57 -8.59
CA GLN A 284 -3.74 16.79 -9.77
C GLN A 284 -2.56 17.40 -10.57
N VAL A 285 -1.57 17.98 -9.87
CA VAL A 285 -0.37 18.58 -10.49
C VAL A 285 0.36 17.56 -11.39
N PHE A 286 0.38 16.29 -10.99
CA PHE A 286 0.89 15.18 -11.81
C PHE A 286 -0.23 14.54 -12.66
N GLY A 287 -1.27 15.30 -12.96
CA GLY A 287 -2.44 14.81 -13.68
C GLY A 287 -2.12 14.39 -15.09
N THR A 288 -3.05 13.72 -15.66
CA THR A 288 -3.20 12.91 -16.87
C THR A 288 -2.74 13.53 -18.20
N ARG A 289 -2.06 14.67 -18.21
CA ARG A 289 -1.40 15.22 -19.41
C ARG A 289 -0.10 14.46 -19.76
N ALA A 290 0.44 13.64 -18.86
CA ALA A 290 1.48 12.70 -19.23
C ALA A 290 0.83 11.69 -20.21
N THR A 291 1.42 11.54 -21.38
CA THR A 291 1.04 10.51 -22.36
C THR A 291 0.88 9.19 -21.60
N GLN A 292 -0.36 8.72 -21.49
CA GLN A 292 -0.58 7.42 -20.87
C GLN A 292 0.20 6.41 -21.69
N LEU A 293 1.16 5.73 -21.06
CA LEU A 293 1.85 4.63 -21.68
C LEU A 293 0.79 3.67 -22.20
N ASP A 294 0.75 3.49 -23.52
CA ASP A 294 -0.02 2.41 -24.08
C ASP A 294 0.62 1.09 -23.66
N ARG A 295 0.11 0.57 -22.55
CA ARG A 295 0.60 -0.68 -21.95
C ARG A 295 0.44 -1.86 -22.89
N ALA A 296 -0.53 -1.80 -23.81
CA ALA A 296 -0.72 -2.84 -24.80
C ALA A 296 0.37 -2.76 -25.87
N ALA A 297 0.69 -1.57 -26.38
CA ALA A 297 1.80 -1.37 -27.30
C ALA A 297 3.16 -1.71 -26.66
N TYR A 298 3.38 -1.30 -25.40
CA TYR A 298 4.61 -1.62 -24.65
C TYR A 298 4.81 -3.13 -24.44
N ARG A 299 3.73 -3.90 -24.27
CA ARG A 299 3.76 -5.36 -24.12
C ARG A 299 3.78 -6.12 -25.44
N GLY A 300 3.88 -5.45 -26.57
CA GLY A 300 3.85 -6.07 -27.90
C GLY A 300 2.45 -6.37 -28.43
N GLY A 301 1.44 -5.67 -27.92
CA GLY A 301 0.03 -5.85 -28.26
C GLY A 301 -0.77 -6.55 -27.15
N ALA A 302 -2.08 -6.67 -27.34
CA ALA A 302 -2.93 -7.38 -26.40
C ALA A 302 -2.52 -8.85 -26.28
N ALA A 303 -2.35 -9.35 -25.06
CA ALA A 303 -1.83 -10.69 -24.73
C ALA A 303 -2.57 -11.87 -25.44
N ALA A 304 -3.70 -11.60 -26.06
CA ALA A 304 -4.55 -12.61 -26.67
C ALA A 304 -4.09 -13.13 -28.04
N ARG A 305 -3.32 -12.36 -28.80
CA ARG A 305 -3.03 -12.74 -30.22
C ARG A 305 -1.80 -13.63 -30.42
N GLY A 306 -0.96 -13.83 -29.40
CA GLY A 306 0.30 -14.58 -29.52
C GLY A 306 0.43 -15.83 -28.65
N LEU A 307 -0.62 -16.18 -27.86
CA LEU A 307 -0.60 -17.36 -27.00
C LEU A 307 -1.04 -18.60 -27.78
N ASP A 308 -0.26 -18.98 -28.77
CA ASP A 308 -0.46 -20.27 -29.46
C ASP A 308 -0.22 -21.41 -28.46
N ALA A 309 -1.27 -22.19 -28.19
CA ALA A 309 -1.31 -23.24 -27.19
C ALA A 309 -0.20 -24.31 -27.35
N GLY A 310 0.37 -24.45 -28.54
CA GLY A 310 1.36 -25.47 -28.81
C GLY A 310 2.72 -25.30 -28.16
N ARG A 311 3.17 -24.07 -27.90
CA ARG A 311 4.53 -23.85 -27.36
C ARG A 311 4.59 -23.82 -25.83
N HIS A 312 3.51 -23.43 -25.15
CA HIS A 312 3.49 -23.39 -23.69
C HIS A 312 3.25 -24.77 -23.05
N HIS A 313 2.56 -25.68 -23.75
CA HIS A 313 2.38 -27.05 -23.26
C HIS A 313 3.67 -27.88 -23.28
N ALA A 314 4.61 -27.58 -24.17
CA ALA A 314 5.89 -28.33 -24.24
C ALA A 314 6.76 -28.11 -23.00
N GLY A 315 6.77 -26.88 -22.42
CA GLY A 315 7.47 -26.58 -21.18
C GLY A 315 6.82 -27.18 -19.92
N LEU A 316 5.50 -27.33 -19.94
CA LEU A 316 4.74 -27.88 -18.80
C LEU A 316 4.82 -29.42 -18.74
N ARG A 317 5.09 -30.10 -19.87
CA ARG A 317 5.20 -31.56 -19.93
C ARG A 317 6.50 -32.12 -19.37
N ALA A 318 7.54 -31.29 -19.17
CA ALA A 318 8.89 -31.75 -18.84
C ALA A 318 9.22 -31.79 -17.34
N GLY A 319 8.33 -31.40 -16.42
CA GLY A 319 8.68 -31.46 -15.03
C GLY A 319 7.60 -30.92 -14.08
N ARG A 320 7.66 -31.36 -12.83
CA ARG A 320 7.01 -30.68 -11.72
C ARG A 320 7.63 -29.29 -11.61
N LEU A 321 6.89 -28.25 -11.94
CA LEU A 321 7.35 -26.88 -11.70
C LEU A 321 7.41 -26.70 -10.19
N ALA A 322 8.62 -26.58 -9.66
CA ALA A 322 8.85 -26.18 -8.28
C ALA A 322 8.25 -24.80 -8.03
N PRO A 323 7.75 -24.54 -6.80
CA PRO A 323 7.27 -23.22 -6.41
C PRO A 323 8.39 -22.17 -6.46
#